data_732fd7ede1b4e81e823de3ea586be1c1
#
_entry.id   732fd7ede1b4e81e823de3ea586be1c1
#
_cell.length_a   1.000
_cell.length_b   1.000
_cell.length_c   1.000
_cell.angle_alpha   90.00
_cell.angle_beta   90.00
_cell.angle_gamma   90.00
#
_symmetry.space_group_name_H-M   'P 1'
#
loop_
_entity.id
_entity.type
_entity.pdbx_description
1 polymer ?
#
loop_
_entity_poly.entity_id
_entity_poly.type
_entity_poly.pdbx_seq_one_letter_code
_entity_poly.pdbx_strand_id
1 'polypeptide(L)'
;MSLVIEAPPVPLRTDEHGVLRVGKTRVPLDTVVYAFNQGASPEEIVMSYPTLELADVYAVVNYYLYNRAEVDTYLLQREAEGDRVREENEKRFPQEGIRERLLSRRQENKV
;
A
#
# COMPACT_ATOMS: atom_id res chain seq x y z
N MET A 1 -38.05 17.26 -4.49
CA MET A 1 -36.75 16.99 -3.78
C MET A 1 -35.68 16.82 -4.82
N SER A 2 -34.70 17.70 -4.85
CA SER A 2 -33.61 17.63 -5.80
C SER A 2 -32.34 17.15 -5.09
N LEU A 3 -31.66 16.18 -5.70
CA LEU A 3 -30.35 15.72 -5.24
C LEU A 3 -29.28 16.69 -5.74
N VAL A 4 -28.48 17.19 -4.83
CA VAL A 4 -27.27 17.92 -5.20
C VAL A 4 -26.16 16.87 -5.32
N ILE A 5 -25.69 16.66 -6.54
CA ILE A 5 -24.66 15.65 -6.79
C ILE A 5 -23.30 16.35 -6.73
N GLU A 6 -22.63 16.19 -5.59
CA GLU A 6 -21.28 16.65 -5.42
C GLU A 6 -20.37 15.43 -5.21
N ALA A 7 -19.29 15.35 -5.99
CA ALA A 7 -18.31 14.29 -5.78
C ALA A 7 -17.56 14.57 -4.48
N PRO A 8 -17.58 13.64 -3.51
CA PRO A 8 -16.78 13.82 -2.30
C PRO A 8 -15.30 13.82 -2.65
N PRO A 9 -14.45 14.50 -1.87
CA PRO A 9 -13.00 14.45 -2.08
C PRO A 9 -12.51 13.01 -1.92
N VAL A 10 -11.46 12.66 -2.67
CA VAL A 10 -10.84 11.34 -2.56
C VAL A 10 -10.28 11.18 -1.14
N PRO A 11 -10.59 10.09 -0.43
CA PRO A 11 -10.14 9.89 0.95
C PRO A 11 -8.67 9.44 1.01
N LEU A 12 -7.79 10.26 0.52
CA LEU A 12 -6.34 10.05 0.57
C LEU A 12 -5.70 11.25 1.24
N ARG A 13 -4.79 10.99 2.17
CA ARG A 13 -4.00 12.04 2.82
C ARG A 13 -2.52 11.68 2.75
N THR A 14 -1.67 12.67 2.60
CA THR A 14 -0.23 12.51 2.61
C THR A 14 0.27 12.65 4.05
N ASP A 15 1.05 11.67 4.52
CA ASP A 15 1.64 11.74 5.85
C ASP A 15 2.95 12.53 5.84
N GLU A 16 3.64 12.57 7.00
CA GLU A 16 4.89 13.30 7.19
C GLU A 16 6.01 12.84 6.25
N HIS A 17 5.94 11.61 5.79
CA HIS A 17 6.96 10.99 4.94
C HIS A 17 6.59 10.98 3.45
N GLY A 18 5.51 11.66 3.09
CA GLY A 18 5.03 11.70 1.71
C GLY A 18 4.26 10.46 1.27
N VAL A 19 3.85 9.61 2.21
CA VAL A 19 3.09 8.40 1.93
C VAL A 19 1.60 8.71 1.91
N LEU A 20 0.91 8.29 0.86
CA LEU A 20 -0.54 8.42 0.77
C LEU A 20 -1.21 7.35 1.64
N ARG A 21 -2.03 7.80 2.58
CA ARG A 21 -2.79 6.96 3.50
C ARG A 21 -4.28 7.05 3.16
N VAL A 22 -5.01 5.94 3.34
CA VAL A 22 -6.44 5.87 3.04
C VAL A 22 -7.25 6.37 4.23
N GLY A 23 -8.09 7.38 3.99
CA GLY A 23 -8.94 7.95 5.03
C GLY A 23 -8.14 8.46 6.21
N LYS A 24 -8.62 8.14 7.41
CA LYS A 24 -7.95 8.48 8.68
C LYS A 24 -7.10 7.32 9.20
N THR A 25 -6.91 6.29 8.41
CA THR A 25 -6.19 5.08 8.82
C THR A 25 -4.70 5.20 8.49
N ARG A 26 -3.92 4.24 8.98
CA ARG A 26 -2.50 4.11 8.62
C ARG A 26 -2.29 3.22 7.40
N VAL A 27 -3.36 2.69 6.82
CA VAL A 27 -3.26 1.81 5.65
C VAL A 27 -2.82 2.63 4.44
N PRO A 28 -1.69 2.30 3.82
CA PRO A 28 -1.23 3.04 2.65
C PRO A 28 -2.03 2.68 1.40
N LEU A 29 -2.06 3.60 0.46
CA LEU A 29 -2.67 3.39 -0.85
C LEU A 29 -2.12 2.12 -1.52
N ASP A 30 -0.83 1.87 -1.40
CA ASP A 30 -0.13 0.70 -1.92
C ASP A 30 -0.86 -0.61 -1.58
N THR A 31 -1.26 -0.75 -0.31
CA THR A 31 -1.93 -1.95 0.19
C THR A 31 -3.25 -2.18 -0.52
N VAL A 32 -4.06 -1.13 -0.67
CA VAL A 32 -5.37 -1.23 -1.32
C VAL A 32 -5.22 -1.55 -2.81
N VAL A 33 -4.32 -0.86 -3.50
CA VAL A 33 -4.09 -1.08 -4.95
C VAL A 33 -3.53 -2.47 -5.19
N TYR A 34 -2.58 -2.92 -4.36
CA TYR A 34 -2.02 -4.25 -4.49
C TYR A 34 -3.09 -5.32 -4.34
N ALA A 35 -3.91 -5.22 -3.29
CA ALA A 35 -4.99 -6.18 -3.05
C ALA A 35 -6.01 -6.19 -4.20
N PHE A 36 -6.37 -5.01 -4.68
CA PHE A 36 -7.28 -4.88 -5.82
C PHE A 36 -6.72 -5.55 -7.08
N ASN A 37 -5.45 -5.36 -7.36
CA ASN A 37 -4.79 -5.97 -8.52
C ASN A 37 -4.62 -7.49 -8.37
N GLN A 38 -4.67 -8.01 -7.15
CA GLN A 38 -4.69 -9.46 -6.90
C GLN A 38 -6.09 -10.06 -7.04
N GLY A 39 -7.08 -9.25 -7.35
CA GLY A 39 -8.45 -9.70 -7.56
C GLY A 39 -9.38 -9.55 -6.36
N ALA A 40 -8.92 -8.90 -5.28
CA ALA A 40 -9.77 -8.69 -4.11
C ALA A 40 -10.82 -7.62 -4.40
N SER A 41 -12.05 -7.88 -3.95
CA SER A 41 -13.10 -6.88 -3.98
C SER A 41 -12.90 -5.85 -2.85
N PRO A 42 -13.50 -4.65 -2.94
CA PRO A 42 -13.44 -3.70 -1.83
C PRO A 42 -13.93 -4.30 -0.50
N GLU A 43 -14.94 -5.14 -0.52
CA GLU A 43 -15.45 -5.84 0.67
C GLU A 43 -14.39 -6.75 1.28
N GLU A 44 -13.69 -7.50 0.44
CA GLU A 44 -12.61 -8.38 0.90
C GLU A 44 -11.44 -7.58 1.47
N ILE A 45 -11.14 -6.42 0.89
CA ILE A 45 -10.09 -5.54 1.39
C ILE A 45 -10.43 -5.05 2.79
N VAL A 46 -11.68 -4.63 3.02
CA VAL A 46 -12.15 -4.21 4.35
C VAL A 46 -12.11 -5.36 5.34
N MET A 47 -12.43 -6.57 4.93
CA MET A 47 -12.32 -7.76 5.79
C MET A 47 -10.88 -7.98 6.26
N SER A 48 -9.91 -7.75 5.39
CA SER A 48 -8.48 -7.90 5.72
C SER A 48 -7.95 -6.73 6.54
N TYR A 49 -8.50 -5.53 6.35
CA TYR A 49 -8.08 -4.29 7.02
C TYR A 49 -9.30 -3.59 7.62
N PRO A 50 -9.77 -4.05 8.79
CA PRO A 50 -11.05 -3.59 9.36
C PRO A 50 -11.09 -2.11 9.75
N THR A 51 -9.94 -1.43 9.82
CA THR A 51 -9.90 0.02 10.08
C THR A 51 -10.38 0.83 8.87
N LEU A 52 -10.40 0.23 7.68
CA LEU A 52 -10.86 0.90 6.47
C LEU A 52 -12.38 0.93 6.42
N GLU A 53 -12.93 2.05 5.94
CA GLU A 53 -14.34 2.17 5.63
C GLU A 53 -14.59 1.70 4.20
N LEU A 54 -15.67 0.97 3.98
CA LEU A 54 -16.00 0.41 2.67
C LEU A 54 -16.17 1.50 1.61
N ALA A 55 -16.83 2.60 1.95
CA ALA A 55 -17.02 3.73 1.04
C ALA A 55 -15.68 4.33 0.61
N ASP A 56 -14.72 4.42 1.52
CA ASP A 56 -13.38 4.94 1.24
C ASP A 56 -12.62 4.00 0.30
N VAL A 57 -12.73 2.70 0.48
CA VAL A 57 -12.08 1.73 -0.39
C VAL A 57 -12.64 1.81 -1.81
N TYR A 58 -13.96 1.90 -1.95
CA TYR A 58 -14.59 2.11 -3.26
C TYR A 58 -14.12 3.40 -3.93
N ALA A 59 -14.03 4.49 -3.16
CA ALA A 59 -13.57 5.78 -3.69
C ALA A 59 -12.10 5.73 -4.14
N VAL A 60 -11.25 5.04 -3.39
CA VAL A 60 -9.84 4.88 -3.73
C VAL A 60 -9.68 4.02 -4.98
N VAL A 61 -10.40 2.91 -5.07
CA VAL A 61 -10.38 2.05 -6.26
C VAL A 61 -10.86 2.83 -7.48
N ASN A 62 -11.93 3.59 -7.34
CA ASN A 62 -12.44 4.45 -8.41
C ASN A 62 -11.39 5.48 -8.87
N TYR A 63 -10.75 6.14 -7.93
CA TYR A 63 -9.66 7.08 -8.22
C TYR A 63 -8.52 6.38 -8.96
N TYR A 64 -8.11 5.20 -8.51
CA TYR A 64 -7.06 4.42 -9.15
C TYR A 64 -7.41 4.11 -10.61
N LEU A 65 -8.63 3.65 -10.86
CA LEU A 65 -9.06 3.29 -12.22
C LEU A 65 -9.05 4.49 -13.16
N TYR A 66 -9.37 5.68 -12.68
CA TYR A 66 -9.33 6.90 -13.49
C TYR A 66 -7.92 7.48 -13.65
N ASN A 67 -6.99 7.17 -12.75
CA ASN A 67 -5.64 7.75 -12.73
C ASN A 67 -4.57 6.67 -12.67
N ARG A 68 -4.79 5.57 -13.34
CA ARG A 68 -3.97 4.37 -13.25
C ARG A 68 -2.49 4.61 -13.51
N ALA A 69 -2.15 5.32 -14.59
CA ALA A 69 -0.76 5.60 -14.94
C ALA A 69 -0.04 6.42 -13.85
N GLU A 70 -0.70 7.43 -13.31
CA GLU A 70 -0.15 8.30 -12.27
C GLU A 70 0.06 7.54 -10.96
N VAL A 71 -0.93 6.74 -10.57
CA VAL A 71 -0.85 5.93 -9.35
C VAL A 71 0.23 4.86 -9.48
N ASP A 72 0.30 4.18 -10.61
CA ASP A 72 1.33 3.16 -10.85
C ASP A 72 2.73 3.77 -10.80
N THR A 73 2.92 4.98 -11.33
CA THR A 73 4.19 5.70 -11.24
C THR A 73 4.56 6.01 -9.79
N TYR A 74 3.58 6.48 -9.01
CA TYR A 74 3.77 6.73 -7.58
C TYR A 74 4.19 5.47 -6.83
N LEU A 75 3.52 4.34 -7.10
CA LEU A 75 3.83 3.06 -6.47
C LEU A 75 5.23 2.56 -6.82
N LEU A 76 5.65 2.72 -8.08
CA LEU A 76 6.99 2.37 -8.50
C LEU A 76 8.06 3.22 -7.80
N GLN A 77 7.81 4.51 -7.63
CA GLN A 77 8.71 5.40 -6.90
C GLN A 77 8.84 5.00 -5.43
N ARG A 78 7.74 4.61 -4.81
CA ARG A 78 7.75 4.14 -3.42
C ARG A 78 8.55 2.85 -3.27
N GLU A 79 8.41 1.94 -4.20
CA GLU A 79 9.17 0.69 -4.22
C GLU A 79 10.67 0.96 -4.39
N ALA A 80 11.03 1.86 -5.30
CA ALA A 80 12.42 2.25 -5.54
C ALA A 80 13.05 2.92 -4.29
N GLU A 81 12.30 3.77 -3.59
CA GLU A 81 12.77 4.36 -2.33
C GLU A 81 12.98 3.32 -1.25
N GLY A 82 12.06 2.35 -1.13
CA GLY A 82 12.21 1.25 -0.19
C GLY A 82 13.47 0.43 -0.46
N ASP A 83 13.74 0.13 -1.72
CA ASP A 83 14.95 -0.59 -2.14
C ASP A 83 16.20 0.21 -1.84
N ARG A 84 16.21 1.51 -2.11
CA ARG A 84 17.34 2.39 -1.82
C ARG A 84 17.65 2.46 -0.33
N VAL A 85 16.63 2.58 0.51
CA VAL A 85 16.78 2.58 1.97
C VAL A 85 17.37 1.26 2.45
N ARG A 86 16.92 0.13 1.89
CA ARG A 86 17.47 -1.18 2.21
C ARG A 86 18.95 -1.29 1.83
N GLU A 87 19.33 -0.82 0.65
CA GLU A 87 20.74 -0.80 0.21
C GLU A 87 21.61 0.05 1.13
N GLU A 88 21.14 1.24 1.51
CA GLU A 88 21.85 2.11 2.43
C GLU A 88 22.04 1.45 3.80
N ASN A 89 21.00 0.78 4.30
CA ASN A 89 21.06 0.05 5.57
C ASN A 89 22.01 -1.14 5.49
N GLU A 90 22.05 -1.86 4.40
CA GLU A 90 23.00 -2.96 4.17
C GLU A 90 24.45 -2.46 4.13
N LYS A 91 24.71 -1.28 3.57
CA LYS A 91 26.03 -0.67 3.56
C LYS A 91 26.47 -0.19 4.94
N ARG A 92 25.54 0.33 5.75
CA ARG A 92 25.82 0.82 7.12
C ARG A 92 25.98 -0.33 8.11
N PHE A 93 25.21 -1.39 7.95
CA PHE A 93 25.16 -2.53 8.84
C PHE A 93 25.21 -3.81 8.01
N PRO A 94 26.44 -4.29 7.64
CA PRO A 94 26.54 -5.53 6.88
C PRO A 94 25.87 -6.66 7.65
N GLN A 95 24.74 -7.16 7.15
CA GLN A 95 23.95 -8.19 7.81
C GLN A 95 24.13 -9.55 7.15
N GLU A 96 25.25 -9.78 6.48
CA GLU A 96 25.51 -11.03 5.77
C GLU A 96 25.31 -12.26 6.66
N GLY A 97 25.86 -12.23 7.87
CA GLY A 97 25.71 -13.34 8.82
C GLY A 97 24.28 -13.54 9.31
N ILE A 98 23.52 -12.44 9.48
CA ILE A 98 22.12 -12.50 9.93
C ILE A 98 21.25 -12.99 8.80
N ARG A 99 21.50 -12.54 7.59
CA ARG A 99 20.75 -12.95 6.40
C ARG A 99 20.91 -14.44 6.13
N GLU A 100 22.11 -14.96 6.24
CA GLU A 100 22.38 -16.40 6.11
C GLU A 100 21.66 -17.21 7.18
N ARG A 101 21.63 -16.75 8.43
CA ARG A 101 20.90 -17.40 9.49
C ARG A 101 19.40 -17.42 9.23
N LEU A 102 18.83 -16.33 8.74
CA LEU A 102 17.41 -16.25 8.43
C LEU A 102 17.04 -17.15 7.25
N LEU A 103 17.88 -17.20 6.23
CA LEU A 103 17.69 -18.09 5.09
C LEU A 103 17.83 -19.57 5.51
N SER A 104 18.78 -19.89 6.37
CA SER A 104 18.96 -21.22 6.92
C SER A 104 17.75 -21.67 7.72
N ARG A 105 17.20 -20.83 8.59
CA ARG A 105 15.96 -21.11 9.34
C ARG A 105 14.78 -21.31 8.41
N ARG A 106 14.70 -20.54 7.34
CA ARG A 106 13.62 -20.63 6.36
C ARG A 106 13.65 -21.97 5.61
N GLN A 107 14.84 -22.50 5.35
CA GLN A 107 15.01 -23.80 4.72
C GLN A 107 14.66 -24.94 5.68
N GLU A 108 15.03 -24.82 6.95
CA GLU A 108 14.70 -25.81 7.99
C GLU A 108 13.20 -25.89 8.24
N ASN A 109 12.48 -24.80 8.14
CA ASN A 109 11.03 -24.74 8.34
C ASN A 109 10.20 -25.15 7.13
N LYS A 110 10.83 -25.51 6.02
CA LYS A 110 10.15 -25.94 4.79
C LYS A 110 10.02 -27.47 4.66
N VAL A 111 10.06 -28.15 5.74
CA VAL A 111 9.89 -29.63 5.71
C VAL A 111 8.42 -30.00 5.71
#